data_41f9906f83eeb38c0eaee07b7e581124
#
_entry.id   41f9906f83eeb38c0eaee07b7e581124
#
_cell.length_a   1.000
_cell.length_b   1.000
_cell.length_c   1.000
_cell.angle_alpha   90.00
_cell.angle_beta   90.00
_cell.angle_gamma   90.00
#
_symmetry.space_group_name_H-M   'P 1'
#
loop_
_entity.id
_entity.type
_entity.pdbx_description
1 polymer ?
#
loop_
_entity_poly.entity_id
_entity_poly.type
_entity_poly.pdbx_seq_one_letter_code
_entity_poly.pdbx_strand_id
1 'polypeptide(L)'
;MSKPNRRPKREQIKEQRKQYKKAQKELRQDEKAKGLHAHSHSTISNHTCGYESVEQESLTRNNAVAEKIRIFRSKLPVLLRQFSKIEDPRNPKKTKHKLSSLMIYGILTFVFQMSSGREANREMTRPMFWKNLTFLFPEIESIPHHDTLKRLLSNIDVNQIETLHLELIKQMIRKKKFKRYLIDNCYPIAIDGTGKFKRNWLWDEECLERNIKKEDGVQSQYHVYVLEANLAFQNGMTIPLMSEILSYTQGDTGNNKQDCETKAFYRLASRLKKTFPGLKIMLLVDGLYATGPVTEICRKNKWQFMIVLQDGSLPSVMSEFNSLCGIERKNCYTQKHGNRNQVFRWANDIDYRFGSNGKNGQILHVVECKEKWQEIDVQNCKQIEKNSRHVWLSSKPLIWRNLHERCNLGARSRWCIETGILVEKHHGYQYEHCFSYNWNAMKGCHYLMRLAHLFNILARYSERLAKIVKDTGVRGLVRFIRETIANPWLDYTLLKKLLAGPFQLRLL
;
A
#
# COMPACT_ATOMS: atom_id res chain seq x y z
N MET A 1 -33.47 -26.19 27.53
CA MET A 1 -32.89 -26.27 26.16
C MET A 1 -33.71 -25.35 25.26
N SER A 2 -33.15 -24.18 24.91
CA SER A 2 -33.79 -23.24 23.96
C SER A 2 -33.70 -23.82 22.54
N LYS A 3 -34.84 -23.87 21.83
CA LYS A 3 -34.87 -24.32 20.43
C LYS A 3 -33.96 -23.48 19.56
N PRO A 4 -33.19 -24.09 18.64
CA PRO A 4 -32.31 -23.32 17.76
C PRO A 4 -33.11 -22.34 16.92
N ASN A 5 -32.71 -21.07 16.89
CA ASN A 5 -33.33 -20.02 16.11
C ASN A 5 -33.50 -20.48 14.66
N ARG A 6 -34.75 -20.66 14.22
CA ARG A 6 -35.06 -21.01 12.83
C ARG A 6 -34.56 -19.91 11.91
N ARG A 7 -33.73 -20.25 10.90
CA ARG A 7 -33.27 -19.28 9.88
C ARG A 7 -34.47 -18.57 9.28
N PRO A 8 -34.41 -17.22 9.13
CA PRO A 8 -35.55 -16.47 8.57
C PRO A 8 -35.81 -16.89 7.12
N LYS A 9 -37.11 -16.90 6.73
CA LYS A 9 -37.53 -17.20 5.36
C LYS A 9 -37.02 -16.14 4.37
N ARG A 10 -36.86 -16.52 3.11
CA ARG A 10 -36.37 -15.63 2.02
C ARG A 10 -37.13 -14.30 1.92
N GLU A 11 -38.43 -14.32 2.13
CA GLU A 11 -39.27 -13.12 2.11
C GLU A 11 -38.98 -12.18 3.29
N GLN A 12 -38.76 -12.72 4.48
CA GLN A 12 -38.41 -11.95 5.67
C GLN A 12 -37.04 -11.27 5.47
N ILE A 13 -36.05 -11.98 4.88
CA ILE A 13 -34.76 -11.40 4.55
C ILE A 13 -34.88 -10.29 3.49
N LYS A 14 -35.78 -10.47 2.50
CA LYS A 14 -36.01 -9.47 1.44
C LYS A 14 -36.67 -8.21 2.02
N GLU A 15 -37.64 -8.36 2.89
CA GLU A 15 -38.31 -7.24 3.55
C GLU A 15 -37.38 -6.50 4.50
N GLN A 16 -36.60 -7.21 5.31
CA GLN A 16 -35.56 -6.63 6.18
C GLN A 16 -34.55 -5.80 5.38
N ARG A 17 -34.08 -6.32 4.23
CA ARG A 17 -33.17 -5.56 3.33
C ARG A 17 -33.81 -4.29 2.76
N LYS A 18 -35.12 -4.33 2.47
CA LYS A 18 -35.84 -3.17 1.97
C LYS A 18 -35.95 -2.09 3.05
N GLN A 19 -36.32 -2.50 4.27
CA GLN A 19 -36.42 -1.61 5.44
C GLN A 19 -35.04 -1.01 5.77
N TYR A 20 -33.98 -1.81 5.79
CA TYR A 20 -32.63 -1.33 6.01
C TYR A 20 -32.17 -0.29 4.98
N LYS A 21 -32.45 -0.53 3.69
CA LYS A 21 -32.12 0.45 2.62
C LYS A 21 -32.92 1.74 2.77
N LYS A 22 -34.18 1.66 3.19
CA LYS A 22 -35.02 2.83 3.44
C LYS A 22 -34.46 3.64 4.60
N ALA A 23 -34.19 3.01 5.74
CA ALA A 23 -33.60 3.64 6.90
C ALA A 23 -32.22 4.29 6.60
N GLN A 24 -31.36 3.62 5.81
CA GLN A 24 -30.09 4.21 5.37
C GLN A 24 -30.28 5.46 4.48
N LYS A 25 -31.29 5.45 3.62
CA LYS A 25 -31.61 6.60 2.76
C LYS A 25 -32.05 7.79 3.60
N GLU A 26 -32.95 7.56 4.56
CA GLU A 26 -33.44 8.58 5.49
C GLU A 26 -32.30 9.16 6.35
N LEU A 27 -31.43 8.31 6.91
CA LEU A 27 -30.26 8.76 7.66
C LEU A 27 -29.34 9.66 6.81
N ARG A 28 -29.05 9.28 5.56
CA ARG A 28 -28.23 10.09 4.65
C ARG A 28 -28.86 11.44 4.32
N GLN A 29 -30.19 11.50 4.21
CA GLN A 29 -30.91 12.75 3.98
C GLN A 29 -30.80 13.66 5.20
N ASP A 30 -30.99 13.12 6.40
CA ASP A 30 -30.85 13.85 7.66
C ASP A 30 -29.41 14.35 7.88
N GLU A 31 -28.39 13.49 7.66
CA GLU A 31 -26.99 13.88 7.70
C GLU A 31 -26.68 15.03 6.73
N LYS A 32 -27.18 14.95 5.49
CA LYS A 32 -27.01 16.00 4.48
C LYS A 32 -27.66 17.31 4.91
N ALA A 33 -28.87 17.26 5.48
CA ALA A 33 -29.55 18.43 6.00
C ALA A 33 -28.77 19.10 7.15
N LYS A 34 -28.06 18.30 7.96
CA LYS A 34 -27.19 18.78 9.05
C LYS A 34 -25.78 19.20 8.57
N GLY A 35 -25.51 19.19 7.25
CA GLY A 35 -24.22 19.51 6.68
C GLY A 35 -23.13 18.45 6.97
N LEU A 36 -23.55 17.23 7.29
CA LEU A 36 -22.68 16.07 7.47
C LEU A 36 -22.57 15.31 6.15
N HIS A 37 -21.38 14.87 5.80
CA HIS A 37 -21.16 14.10 4.59
C HIS A 37 -20.54 12.77 4.98
N ALA A 38 -21.28 11.66 4.87
CA ALA A 38 -20.73 10.34 5.04
C ALA A 38 -19.55 10.11 4.07
N HIS A 39 -18.49 9.48 4.56
CA HIS A 39 -17.44 8.99 3.67
C HIS A 39 -18.05 7.94 2.75
N SER A 40 -18.38 8.34 1.52
CA SER A 40 -18.91 7.40 0.53
C SER A 40 -17.77 6.50 0.05
N HIS A 41 -17.87 5.21 0.31
CA HIS A 41 -17.11 4.26 -0.49
C HIS A 41 -17.60 4.40 -1.94
N SER A 42 -16.68 4.72 -2.86
CA SER A 42 -17.01 4.76 -4.28
C SER A 42 -17.41 3.35 -4.72
N THR A 43 -18.68 3.11 -4.85
CA THR A 43 -19.18 1.88 -5.47
C THR A 43 -19.11 2.02 -6.98
N ILE A 44 -18.65 0.96 -7.66
CA ILE A 44 -18.70 0.89 -9.11
C ILE A 44 -20.17 0.99 -9.52
N SER A 45 -20.48 1.91 -10.45
CA SER A 45 -21.83 2.12 -10.90
C SER A 45 -22.36 0.87 -11.62
N ASN A 46 -23.58 0.45 -11.30
CA ASN A 46 -24.27 -0.62 -12.01
C ASN A 46 -25.06 -0.04 -13.18
N HIS A 47 -24.40 0.21 -14.28
CA HIS A 47 -25.03 0.66 -15.52
C HIS A 47 -24.49 -0.16 -16.70
N THR A 48 -25.18 -0.09 -17.81
CA THR A 48 -24.75 -0.65 -19.10
C THR A 48 -23.47 0.05 -19.58
N CYS A 49 -22.74 -0.57 -20.50
CA CYS A 49 -21.55 0.06 -21.05
C CYS A 49 -21.93 1.38 -21.76
N GLY A 50 -21.07 2.40 -21.65
CA GLY A 50 -21.33 3.73 -22.21
C GLY A 50 -20.84 3.91 -23.64
N TYR A 51 -20.53 2.82 -24.37
CA TYR A 51 -20.10 2.88 -25.77
C TYR A 51 -21.29 2.69 -26.71
N GLU A 52 -21.42 3.58 -27.69
CA GLU A 52 -22.48 3.56 -28.69
C GLU A 52 -22.04 2.80 -29.96
N SER A 53 -20.71 2.66 -30.17
CA SER A 53 -20.15 1.95 -31.32
C SER A 53 -18.82 1.27 -30.98
N VAL A 54 -18.43 0.34 -31.87
CA VAL A 54 -17.13 -0.36 -31.80
C VAL A 54 -15.96 0.61 -31.94
N GLU A 55 -16.12 1.64 -32.79
CA GLU A 55 -15.11 2.67 -33.05
C GLU A 55 -14.88 3.51 -31.79
N GLN A 56 -15.93 3.89 -31.09
CA GLN A 56 -15.84 4.63 -29.83
C GLN A 56 -15.15 3.80 -28.76
N GLU A 57 -15.48 2.52 -28.63
CA GLU A 57 -14.79 1.61 -27.72
C GLU A 57 -13.31 1.47 -28.11
N SER A 58 -13.01 1.25 -29.39
CA SER A 58 -11.65 1.12 -29.92
C SER A 58 -10.80 2.36 -29.62
N LEU A 59 -11.34 3.55 -29.87
CA LEU A 59 -10.67 4.81 -29.56
C LEU A 59 -10.35 4.93 -28.06
N THR A 60 -11.31 4.58 -27.20
CA THR A 60 -11.11 4.61 -25.73
C THR A 60 -10.05 3.62 -25.30
N ARG A 61 -10.05 2.41 -25.86
CA ARG A 61 -9.06 1.37 -25.60
C ARG A 61 -7.65 1.80 -26.01
N ASN A 62 -7.49 2.36 -27.18
CA ASN A 62 -6.21 2.86 -27.70
C ASN A 62 -5.69 4.03 -26.85
N ASN A 63 -6.53 4.98 -26.47
CA ASN A 63 -6.16 6.09 -25.58
C ASN A 63 -5.72 5.59 -24.19
N ALA A 64 -6.41 4.61 -23.62
CA ALA A 64 -6.07 4.03 -22.32
C ALA A 64 -4.73 3.30 -22.37
N VAL A 65 -4.50 2.47 -23.39
CA VAL A 65 -3.22 1.80 -23.61
C VAL A 65 -2.11 2.84 -23.83
N ALA A 66 -2.33 3.84 -24.68
CA ALA A 66 -1.35 4.89 -24.93
C ALA A 66 -0.94 5.60 -23.63
N GLU A 67 -1.89 6.00 -22.78
CA GLU A 67 -1.58 6.65 -21.51
C GLU A 67 -0.78 5.73 -20.58
N LYS A 68 -1.17 4.47 -20.44
CA LYS A 68 -0.44 3.49 -19.61
C LYS A 68 0.99 3.27 -20.13
N ILE A 69 1.16 3.14 -21.44
CA ILE A 69 2.47 2.95 -22.07
C ILE A 69 3.33 4.21 -21.93
N ARG A 70 2.76 5.41 -22.08
CA ARG A 70 3.49 6.67 -21.88
C ARG A 70 4.00 6.81 -20.45
N ILE A 71 3.19 6.42 -19.44
CA ILE A 71 3.62 6.38 -18.05
C ILE A 71 4.85 5.48 -17.92
N PHE A 72 4.78 4.25 -18.45
CA PHE A 72 5.88 3.30 -18.39
C PHE A 72 7.12 3.81 -19.13
N ARG A 73 6.96 4.21 -20.42
CA ARG A 73 8.06 4.69 -21.27
C ARG A 73 8.71 5.95 -20.74
N SER A 74 7.99 6.81 -20.00
CA SER A 74 8.58 7.99 -19.34
C SER A 74 9.60 7.62 -18.25
N LYS A 75 9.59 6.36 -17.78
CA LYS A 75 10.50 5.81 -16.77
C LYS A 75 11.51 4.82 -17.36
N LEU A 76 11.25 4.34 -18.57
CA LEU A 76 12.05 3.30 -19.21
C LEU A 76 13.55 3.66 -19.35
N PRO A 77 13.96 4.90 -19.70
CA PRO A 77 15.38 5.24 -19.75
C PRO A 77 16.10 5.05 -18.42
N VAL A 78 15.41 5.31 -17.30
CA VAL A 78 15.97 5.09 -15.96
C VAL A 78 16.04 3.60 -15.66
N LEU A 79 15.00 2.84 -16.02
CA LEU A 79 14.99 1.38 -15.87
C LEU A 79 16.17 0.76 -16.62
N LEU A 80 16.34 1.06 -17.90
CA LEU A 80 17.39 0.50 -18.74
C LEU A 80 18.80 0.84 -18.21
N ARG A 81 19.02 2.11 -17.81
CA ARG A 81 20.28 2.54 -17.21
C ARG A 81 20.58 1.83 -15.87
N GLN A 82 19.56 1.50 -15.09
CA GLN A 82 19.79 0.75 -13.84
C GLN A 82 19.98 -0.75 -14.12
N PHE A 83 19.26 -1.31 -15.08
CA PHE A 83 19.48 -2.71 -15.50
C PHE A 83 20.89 -2.93 -16.04
N SER A 84 21.49 -1.96 -16.75
CA SER A 84 22.86 -2.08 -17.24
C SER A 84 23.92 -2.10 -16.13
N LYS A 85 23.57 -1.76 -14.88
CA LYS A 85 24.46 -1.84 -13.72
C LYS A 85 24.40 -3.20 -13.01
N ILE A 86 23.37 -3.99 -13.31
CA ILE A 86 23.24 -5.34 -12.73
C ILE A 86 24.20 -6.25 -13.47
N GLU A 87 25.10 -6.85 -12.73
CA GLU A 87 25.99 -7.87 -13.28
C GLU A 87 25.17 -9.10 -13.67
N ASP A 88 25.34 -9.52 -14.93
CA ASP A 88 24.66 -10.70 -15.46
C ASP A 88 25.57 -11.93 -15.33
N PRO A 89 25.31 -12.85 -14.40
CA PRO A 89 26.17 -13.99 -14.15
C PRO A 89 26.04 -15.09 -15.21
N ARG A 90 25.17 -14.91 -16.20
CA ARG A 90 24.92 -15.92 -17.23
C ARG A 90 26.04 -15.93 -18.28
N ASN A 91 26.34 -17.11 -18.82
CA ASN A 91 27.31 -17.23 -19.92
C ASN A 91 26.80 -16.50 -21.17
N PRO A 92 27.51 -15.47 -21.68
CA PRO A 92 27.07 -14.68 -22.83
C PRO A 92 26.78 -15.52 -24.09
N LYS A 93 27.58 -16.58 -24.33
CA LYS A 93 27.42 -17.47 -25.50
C LYS A 93 26.14 -18.31 -25.46
N LYS A 94 25.55 -18.53 -24.24
CA LYS A 94 24.33 -19.33 -24.04
C LYS A 94 23.11 -18.47 -23.74
N THR A 95 23.26 -17.13 -23.70
CA THR A 95 22.21 -16.21 -23.32
C THR A 95 21.33 -15.86 -24.53
N LYS A 96 20.06 -16.34 -24.52
CA LYS A 96 19.08 -16.03 -25.58
C LYS A 96 18.36 -14.69 -25.37
N HIS A 97 18.19 -14.28 -24.12
CA HIS A 97 17.42 -13.09 -23.76
C HIS A 97 18.32 -12.13 -22.97
N LYS A 98 18.36 -10.85 -23.36
CA LYS A 98 19.06 -9.81 -22.60
C LYS A 98 18.50 -9.69 -21.19
N LEU A 99 19.32 -9.31 -20.22
CA LEU A 99 18.89 -9.07 -18.84
C LEU A 99 17.74 -8.04 -18.81
N SER A 100 17.83 -6.96 -19.56
CA SER A 100 16.79 -5.94 -19.67
C SER A 100 15.46 -6.51 -20.13
N SER A 101 15.46 -7.39 -21.14
CA SER A 101 14.23 -8.06 -21.63
C SER A 101 13.59 -8.94 -20.55
N LEU A 102 14.40 -9.69 -19.78
CA LEU A 102 13.94 -10.50 -18.65
C LEU A 102 13.33 -9.64 -17.54
N MET A 103 13.97 -8.51 -17.21
CA MET A 103 13.48 -7.61 -16.18
C MET A 103 12.19 -6.92 -16.59
N ILE A 104 12.10 -6.43 -17.83
CA ILE A 104 10.85 -5.84 -18.35
C ILE A 104 9.73 -6.89 -18.37
N TYR A 105 10.01 -8.11 -18.83
CA TYR A 105 9.05 -9.22 -18.79
C TYR A 105 8.57 -9.49 -17.36
N GLY A 106 9.48 -9.53 -16.38
CA GLY A 106 9.15 -9.73 -14.97
C GLY A 106 8.25 -8.60 -14.43
N ILE A 107 8.54 -7.35 -14.75
CA ILE A 107 7.67 -6.20 -14.38
C ILE A 107 6.29 -6.35 -15.03
N LEU A 108 6.23 -6.66 -16.33
CA LEU A 108 4.98 -6.76 -17.08
C LEU A 108 4.11 -7.93 -16.60
N THR A 109 4.70 -9.02 -16.12
CA THR A 109 3.97 -10.13 -15.48
C THR A 109 3.07 -9.59 -14.35
N PHE A 110 3.59 -8.71 -13.50
CA PHE A 110 2.82 -8.12 -12.41
C PHE A 110 2.01 -6.88 -12.83
N VAL A 111 2.45 -6.11 -13.82
CA VAL A 111 1.67 -4.98 -14.38
C VAL A 111 0.35 -5.48 -14.97
N PHE A 112 0.37 -6.63 -15.66
CA PHE A 112 -0.83 -7.27 -16.21
C PHE A 112 -1.53 -8.19 -15.21
N GLN A 113 -1.05 -8.24 -13.97
CA GLN A 113 -1.63 -9.04 -12.88
C GLN A 113 -1.79 -10.53 -13.27
N MET A 114 -0.76 -11.13 -13.86
CA MET A 114 -0.73 -12.56 -14.11
C MET A 114 -0.63 -13.31 -12.78
N SER A 115 -1.50 -14.31 -12.57
CA SER A 115 -1.61 -15.03 -11.30
C SER A 115 -0.41 -15.94 -11.00
N SER A 116 0.35 -16.30 -12.03
CA SER A 116 1.52 -17.17 -11.92
C SER A 116 2.46 -17.01 -13.12
N GLY A 117 3.69 -17.53 -12.98
CA GLY A 117 4.61 -17.63 -14.10
C GLY A 117 4.09 -18.52 -15.25
N ARG A 118 3.28 -19.53 -14.93
CA ARG A 118 2.64 -20.39 -15.94
C ARG A 118 1.59 -19.62 -16.74
N GLU A 119 0.78 -18.79 -16.08
CA GLU A 119 -0.16 -17.92 -16.78
C GLU A 119 0.58 -16.89 -17.64
N ALA A 120 1.64 -16.25 -17.13
CA ALA A 120 2.44 -15.32 -17.90
C ALA A 120 3.03 -15.97 -19.17
N ASN A 121 3.59 -17.19 -19.06
CA ASN A 121 4.07 -17.93 -20.22
C ASN A 121 2.95 -18.18 -21.24
N ARG A 122 1.79 -18.65 -20.80
CA ARG A 122 0.67 -19.01 -21.69
C ARG A 122 0.07 -17.77 -22.36
N GLU A 123 -0.22 -16.71 -21.61
CA GLU A 123 -0.94 -15.55 -22.14
C GLU A 123 -0.04 -14.63 -22.96
N MET A 124 1.17 -14.30 -22.47
CA MET A 124 2.06 -13.36 -23.16
C MET A 124 2.70 -13.91 -24.43
N THR A 125 2.69 -15.25 -24.62
CA THR A 125 3.15 -15.91 -25.86
C THR A 125 2.05 -16.10 -26.91
N ARG A 126 0.80 -15.73 -26.63
CA ARG A 126 -0.26 -15.75 -27.64
C ARG A 126 0.11 -14.82 -28.80
N PRO A 127 -0.07 -15.23 -30.07
CA PRO A 127 0.43 -14.47 -31.23
C PRO A 127 0.01 -13.00 -31.25
N MET A 128 -1.26 -12.71 -30.96
CA MET A 128 -1.74 -11.33 -30.95
C MET A 128 -1.16 -10.54 -29.77
N PHE A 129 -1.11 -11.14 -28.56
CA PHE A 129 -0.51 -10.51 -27.39
C PHE A 129 0.96 -10.18 -27.67
N TRP A 130 1.70 -11.15 -28.21
CA TRP A 130 3.10 -10.98 -28.54
C TRP A 130 3.32 -9.87 -29.57
N LYS A 131 2.56 -9.89 -30.69
CA LYS A 131 2.63 -8.85 -31.72
C LYS A 131 2.40 -7.45 -31.14
N ASN A 132 1.37 -7.29 -30.30
CA ASN A 132 1.05 -6.02 -29.66
C ASN A 132 2.11 -5.62 -28.64
N LEU A 133 2.62 -6.57 -27.86
CA LEU A 133 3.61 -6.32 -26.83
C LEU A 133 4.95 -5.85 -27.41
N THR A 134 5.44 -6.47 -28.51
CA THR A 134 6.66 -6.04 -29.20
C THR A 134 6.53 -4.68 -29.85
N PHE A 135 5.34 -4.32 -30.36
CA PHE A 135 5.07 -2.99 -30.83
C PHE A 135 5.15 -1.93 -29.70
N LEU A 136 4.61 -2.23 -28.53
CA LEU A 136 4.57 -1.33 -27.38
C LEU A 136 5.91 -1.27 -26.63
N PHE A 137 6.65 -2.37 -26.61
CA PHE A 137 7.94 -2.56 -25.92
C PHE A 137 8.96 -3.22 -26.85
N PRO A 138 9.54 -2.49 -27.83
CA PRO A 138 10.52 -3.04 -28.76
C PRO A 138 11.81 -3.53 -28.05
N GLU A 139 12.00 -3.16 -26.80
CA GLU A 139 13.10 -3.63 -25.95
C GLU A 139 12.97 -5.12 -25.58
N ILE A 140 11.78 -5.71 -25.76
CA ILE A 140 11.52 -7.14 -25.60
C ILE A 140 11.64 -7.81 -26.96
N GLU A 141 12.86 -8.28 -27.30
CA GLU A 141 13.14 -8.94 -28.56
C GLU A 141 12.47 -10.32 -28.69
N SER A 142 12.25 -10.97 -27.54
CA SER A 142 11.61 -12.29 -27.45
C SER A 142 11.01 -12.47 -26.06
N ILE A 143 9.88 -13.23 -25.95
CA ILE A 143 9.30 -13.58 -24.64
C ILE A 143 10.13 -14.69 -23.99
N PRO A 144 10.74 -14.42 -22.82
CA PRO A 144 11.44 -15.47 -22.08
C PRO A 144 10.45 -16.39 -21.38
N HIS A 145 10.88 -17.63 -21.13
CA HIS A 145 10.16 -18.50 -20.21
C HIS A 145 10.32 -18.01 -18.76
N HIS A 146 9.29 -18.11 -17.96
CA HIS A 146 9.29 -17.63 -16.57
C HIS A 146 10.43 -18.27 -15.71
N ASP A 147 10.77 -19.54 -15.96
CA ASP A 147 11.87 -20.19 -15.25
C ASP A 147 13.24 -19.59 -15.59
N THR A 148 13.39 -18.97 -16.77
CA THR A 148 14.62 -18.22 -17.10
C THR A 148 14.75 -16.98 -16.22
N LEU A 149 13.63 -16.28 -15.99
CA LEU A 149 13.60 -15.17 -15.05
C LEU A 149 13.93 -15.64 -13.61
N LYS A 150 13.32 -16.75 -13.15
CA LYS A 150 13.61 -17.28 -11.80
C LYS A 150 15.08 -17.64 -11.64
N ARG A 151 15.67 -18.34 -12.63
CA ARG A 151 17.13 -18.68 -12.60
C ARG A 151 18.01 -17.45 -12.59
N LEU A 152 17.65 -16.40 -13.33
CA LEU A 152 18.36 -15.13 -13.25
C LEU A 152 18.28 -14.53 -11.84
N LEU A 153 17.05 -14.39 -11.30
CA LEU A 153 16.81 -13.80 -9.97
C LEU A 153 17.48 -14.59 -8.84
N SER A 154 17.73 -15.90 -9.02
CA SER A 154 18.44 -16.69 -8.02
C SER A 154 19.93 -16.34 -7.90
N ASN A 155 20.51 -15.70 -8.92
CA ASN A 155 21.96 -15.53 -9.05
C ASN A 155 22.41 -14.06 -9.13
N ILE A 156 21.51 -13.08 -9.22
CA ILE A 156 21.84 -11.65 -9.25
C ILE A 156 21.66 -11.01 -7.87
N ASP A 157 22.27 -9.83 -7.66
CA ASP A 157 21.92 -8.99 -6.51
C ASP A 157 20.54 -8.35 -6.72
N VAL A 158 19.50 -8.99 -6.19
CA VAL A 158 18.10 -8.54 -6.33
C VAL A 158 17.82 -7.22 -5.60
N ASN A 159 18.68 -6.78 -4.67
CA ASN A 159 18.52 -5.49 -3.99
C ASN A 159 18.68 -4.31 -4.98
N GLN A 160 19.34 -4.54 -6.11
CA GLN A 160 19.44 -3.55 -7.19
C GLN A 160 18.07 -3.28 -7.84
N ILE A 161 17.12 -4.23 -7.79
CA ILE A 161 15.75 -4.02 -8.28
C ILE A 161 15.01 -3.03 -7.36
N GLU A 162 15.17 -3.16 -6.04
CA GLU A 162 14.62 -2.18 -5.10
C GLU A 162 15.31 -0.82 -5.24
N THR A 163 16.64 -0.80 -5.43
CA THR A 163 17.40 0.44 -5.67
C THR A 163 16.86 1.18 -6.90
N LEU A 164 16.55 0.46 -7.97
CA LEU A 164 15.92 1.00 -9.18
C LEU A 164 14.54 1.59 -8.88
N HIS A 165 13.71 0.87 -8.13
CA HIS A 165 12.39 1.32 -7.69
C HIS A 165 12.49 2.64 -6.93
N LEU A 166 13.41 2.72 -5.96
CA LEU A 166 13.67 3.90 -5.16
C LEU A 166 14.16 5.09 -6.00
N GLU A 167 14.96 4.84 -7.03
CA GLU A 167 15.43 5.91 -7.93
C GLU A 167 14.27 6.53 -8.75
N LEU A 168 13.30 5.72 -9.18
CA LEU A 168 12.09 6.26 -9.82
C LEU A 168 11.30 7.16 -8.87
N ILE A 169 11.16 6.76 -7.62
CA ILE A 169 10.47 7.56 -6.59
C ILE A 169 11.23 8.85 -6.30
N LYS A 170 12.56 8.80 -6.16
CA LYS A 170 13.40 10.00 -6.00
C LYS A 170 13.18 11.00 -7.13
N GLN A 171 13.11 10.53 -8.39
CA GLN A 171 12.84 11.43 -9.52
C GLN A 171 11.46 12.06 -9.45
N MET A 172 10.44 11.32 -9.03
CA MET A 172 9.10 11.88 -8.85
C MET A 172 9.05 12.92 -7.73
N ILE A 173 9.76 12.68 -6.63
CA ILE A 173 9.94 13.63 -5.51
C ILE A 173 10.65 14.89 -6.00
N ARG A 174 11.80 14.78 -6.71
CA ARG A 174 12.54 15.90 -7.28
C ARG A 174 11.67 16.72 -8.26
N LYS A 175 10.83 16.06 -9.06
CA LYS A 175 9.86 16.68 -9.96
C LYS A 175 8.60 17.20 -9.25
N LYS A 176 8.57 17.20 -7.91
CA LYS A 176 7.48 17.70 -7.06
C LYS A 176 6.10 17.09 -7.38
N LYS A 177 6.06 15.83 -7.90
CA LYS A 177 4.80 15.16 -8.29
C LYS A 177 3.84 14.94 -7.14
N PHE A 178 4.35 14.89 -5.91
CA PHE A 178 3.56 14.64 -4.69
C PHE A 178 3.37 15.89 -3.81
N LYS A 179 3.81 17.08 -4.26
CA LYS A 179 3.83 18.30 -3.41
C LYS A 179 2.48 18.60 -2.78
N ARG A 180 1.38 18.44 -3.50
CA ARG A 180 0.03 18.75 -3.01
C ARG A 180 -0.53 17.77 -1.98
N TYR A 181 0.13 16.62 -1.78
CA TYR A 181 -0.30 15.58 -0.84
C TYR A 181 0.55 15.55 0.44
N LEU A 182 1.49 16.47 0.59
CA LEU A 182 2.31 16.60 1.79
C LEU A 182 1.44 16.99 2.97
N ILE A 183 1.83 16.55 4.15
CA ILE A 183 1.20 16.85 5.43
C ILE A 183 2.25 17.59 6.26
N ASP A 184 1.95 18.81 6.71
CA ASP A 184 2.91 19.67 7.43
C ASP A 184 4.27 19.76 6.70
N ASN A 185 4.22 19.89 5.34
CA ASN A 185 5.38 19.89 4.45
C ASN A 185 6.25 18.62 4.52
N CYS A 186 5.73 17.51 5.06
CA CYS A 186 6.40 16.23 5.16
C CYS A 186 5.74 15.19 4.25
N TYR A 187 6.55 14.24 3.78
CA TYR A 187 6.07 13.04 3.10
C TYR A 187 5.55 12.05 4.15
N PRO A 188 4.26 11.71 4.15
CA PRO A 188 3.72 10.73 5.08
C PRO A 188 4.20 9.34 4.68
N ILE A 189 4.93 8.67 5.55
CA ILE A 189 5.40 7.30 5.37
C ILE A 189 4.76 6.43 6.43
N ALA A 190 3.90 5.52 6.00
CA ALA A 190 3.35 4.48 6.86
C ALA A 190 4.25 3.23 6.80
N ILE A 191 4.44 2.59 7.96
CA ILE A 191 5.18 1.34 8.08
C ILE A 191 4.27 0.34 8.79
N ASP A 192 4.20 -0.89 8.23
CA ASP A 192 3.41 -1.98 8.79
C ASP A 192 3.98 -3.33 8.37
N GLY A 193 3.83 -4.33 9.22
CA GLY A 193 4.32 -5.67 8.99
C GLY A 193 3.26 -6.60 8.40
N THR A 194 3.65 -7.50 7.51
CA THR A 194 2.71 -8.45 6.91
C THR A 194 3.34 -9.80 6.59
N GLY A 195 2.56 -10.88 6.80
CA GLY A 195 2.95 -12.22 6.32
C GLY A 195 2.86 -12.32 4.81
N LYS A 196 3.87 -12.96 4.19
CA LYS A 196 3.91 -13.17 2.75
C LYS A 196 3.32 -14.54 2.39
N PHE A 197 3.94 -15.63 2.83
CA PHE A 197 3.38 -16.98 2.71
C PHE A 197 3.97 -17.89 3.78
N LYS A 198 3.37 -19.09 3.95
CA LYS A 198 3.72 -20.05 4.99
C LYS A 198 3.72 -21.48 4.46
N ARG A 199 4.53 -22.36 5.06
CA ARG A 199 4.63 -23.79 4.77
C ARG A 199 4.79 -24.58 6.06
N ASN A 200 4.43 -25.84 6.03
CA ASN A 200 4.61 -26.77 7.16
C ASN A 200 5.94 -27.53 7.08
N TRP A 201 6.84 -27.12 6.20
CA TRP A 201 8.17 -27.68 6.02
C TRP A 201 9.16 -26.55 5.75
N LEU A 202 10.40 -26.72 6.24
CA LEU A 202 11.50 -25.77 6.05
C LEU A 202 11.95 -25.87 4.57
N TRP A 203 11.90 -24.74 3.85
CA TRP A 203 12.25 -24.67 2.44
C TRP A 203 13.48 -23.79 2.16
N ASP A 204 13.91 -23.01 3.17
CA ASP A 204 15.10 -22.15 3.13
C ASP A 204 15.51 -21.84 4.58
N GLU A 205 16.81 -21.74 4.86
CA GLU A 205 17.37 -21.46 6.19
C GLU A 205 16.97 -20.08 6.74
N GLU A 206 16.57 -19.16 5.87
CA GLU A 206 16.13 -17.81 6.24
C GLU A 206 14.68 -17.74 6.69
N CYS A 207 13.91 -18.82 6.58
CA CYS A 207 12.53 -18.84 7.02
C CYS A 207 12.40 -18.62 8.52
N LEU A 208 11.46 -17.76 8.91
CA LEU A 208 11.04 -17.66 10.32
C LEU A 208 10.20 -18.86 10.69
N GLU A 209 10.30 -19.32 11.93
CA GLU A 209 9.55 -20.44 12.46
C GLU A 209 8.56 -19.98 13.53
N ARG A 210 7.41 -20.61 13.59
CA ARG A 210 6.46 -20.50 14.69
C ARG A 210 5.81 -21.84 14.99
N ASN A 211 5.59 -22.09 16.27
CA ASN A 211 4.91 -23.29 16.74
C ASN A 211 3.40 -23.01 16.87
N ILE A 212 2.59 -23.82 16.20
CA ILE A 212 1.14 -23.76 16.26
C ILE A 212 0.64 -24.95 17.08
N LYS A 213 -0.10 -24.66 18.16
CA LYS A 213 -0.81 -25.69 18.91
C LYS A 213 -2.02 -26.16 18.10
N LYS A 214 -2.14 -27.45 17.90
CA LYS A 214 -3.29 -28.15 17.32
C LYS A 214 -3.82 -29.18 18.30
N GLU A 215 -5.01 -29.74 18.03
CA GLU A 215 -5.59 -30.82 18.84
C GLU A 215 -4.66 -32.03 18.93
N ASP A 216 -3.93 -32.32 17.85
CA ASP A 216 -2.99 -33.46 17.73
C ASP A 216 -1.55 -33.15 18.17
N GLY A 217 -1.27 -31.99 18.79
CA GLY A 217 0.07 -31.60 19.26
C GLY A 217 0.59 -30.26 18.73
N VAL A 218 1.91 -30.07 18.74
CA VAL A 218 2.57 -28.83 18.27
C VAL A 218 3.10 -29.07 16.86
N GLN A 219 2.73 -28.21 15.92
CA GLN A 219 3.22 -28.24 14.54
C GLN A 219 4.05 -27.01 14.25
N SER A 220 5.29 -27.19 13.78
CA SER A 220 6.11 -26.08 13.26
C SER A 220 5.57 -25.57 11.94
N GLN A 221 5.52 -24.26 11.80
CA GLN A 221 5.18 -23.58 10.56
C GLN A 221 6.26 -22.58 10.21
N TYR A 222 6.79 -22.68 9.00
CA TYR A 222 7.82 -21.80 8.44
C TYR A 222 7.17 -20.74 7.57
N HIS A 223 7.55 -19.47 7.78
CA HIS A 223 6.89 -18.35 7.13
C HIS A 223 7.86 -17.24 6.74
N VAL A 224 7.43 -16.42 5.80
CA VAL A 224 8.10 -15.17 5.42
C VAL A 224 7.28 -14.00 5.93
N TYR A 225 7.93 -13.08 6.60
CA TYR A 225 7.34 -11.85 7.10
C TYR A 225 8.09 -10.65 6.54
N VAL A 226 7.37 -9.60 6.17
CA VAL A 226 7.94 -8.41 5.53
C VAL A 226 7.43 -7.17 6.23
N LEU A 227 8.33 -6.29 6.59
CA LEU A 227 8.02 -4.94 7.05
C LEU A 227 8.02 -4.01 5.83
N GLU A 228 6.87 -3.43 5.53
CA GLU A 228 6.65 -2.58 4.36
C GLU A 228 6.62 -1.11 4.75
N ALA A 229 7.32 -0.27 3.98
CA ALA A 229 7.18 1.17 4.04
C ALA A 229 6.51 1.69 2.77
N ASN A 230 5.47 2.50 2.92
CA ASN A 230 4.75 3.11 1.80
C ASN A 230 4.56 4.61 2.02
N LEU A 231 4.62 5.40 0.95
CA LEU A 231 4.07 6.74 0.98
C LEU A 231 2.54 6.63 1.04
N ALA A 232 1.92 7.18 2.07
CA ALA A 232 0.50 7.03 2.37
C ALA A 232 -0.20 8.40 2.32
N PHE A 233 -0.76 8.75 1.17
CA PHE A 233 -1.36 10.07 0.96
C PHE A 233 -2.85 10.08 1.30
N GLN A 234 -3.33 11.24 1.74
CA GLN A 234 -4.72 11.48 2.19
C GLN A 234 -5.79 11.18 1.13
N ASN A 235 -5.44 11.21 -0.17
CA ASN A 235 -6.36 10.85 -1.26
C ASN A 235 -6.47 9.33 -1.49
N GLY A 236 -5.89 8.51 -0.61
CA GLY A 236 -5.85 7.05 -0.71
C GLY A 236 -4.77 6.51 -1.64
N MET A 237 -3.94 7.37 -2.23
CA MET A 237 -2.80 6.94 -3.03
C MET A 237 -1.70 6.42 -2.11
N THR A 238 -1.40 5.13 -2.21
CA THR A 238 -0.39 4.45 -1.42
C THR A 238 0.70 3.91 -2.33
N ILE A 239 1.88 4.51 -2.28
CA ILE A 239 3.00 4.16 -3.15
C ILE A 239 3.96 3.25 -2.40
N PRO A 240 4.20 2.01 -2.87
CA PRO A 240 5.25 1.15 -2.35
C PRO A 240 6.59 1.88 -2.33
N LEU A 241 7.28 1.88 -1.21
CA LEU A 241 8.56 2.60 -1.07
C LEU A 241 9.71 1.62 -0.84
N MET A 242 9.72 0.91 0.27
CA MET A 242 10.82 0.05 0.68
C MET A 242 10.28 -1.15 1.44
N SER A 243 10.95 -2.30 1.32
CA SER A 243 10.60 -3.52 2.04
C SER A 243 11.79 -4.03 2.84
N GLU A 244 11.56 -4.48 4.05
CA GLU A 244 12.54 -5.19 4.88
C GLU A 244 11.99 -6.59 5.13
N ILE A 245 12.63 -7.59 4.52
CA ILE A 245 12.21 -8.99 4.67
C ILE A 245 12.94 -9.55 5.89
N LEU A 246 12.18 -9.99 6.88
CA LEU A 246 12.73 -10.60 8.08
C LEU A 246 13.30 -11.95 7.72
N SER A 247 14.45 -12.29 8.30
CA SER A 247 15.10 -13.56 8.06
C SER A 247 15.67 -14.15 9.36
N TYR A 248 15.73 -15.49 9.45
CA TYR A 248 16.20 -16.18 10.65
C TYR A 248 17.63 -15.77 11.01
N THR A 249 18.53 -15.68 10.03
CA THR A 249 19.95 -15.35 10.23
C THR A 249 20.19 -13.91 10.70
N GLN A 250 19.23 -13.00 10.51
CA GLN A 250 19.27 -11.63 11.04
C GLN A 250 18.79 -11.52 12.50
N GLY A 251 18.33 -12.63 13.07
CA GLY A 251 18.04 -12.75 14.49
C GLY A 251 19.28 -12.79 15.36
N ASP A 252 19.08 -13.11 16.63
CA ASP A 252 20.15 -13.44 17.57
C ASP A 252 20.27 -14.97 17.67
N THR A 253 20.94 -15.56 16.68
CA THR A 253 21.05 -17.01 16.54
C THR A 253 21.83 -17.66 17.70
N GLY A 254 22.74 -16.92 18.34
CA GLY A 254 23.47 -17.40 19.52
C GLY A 254 22.56 -17.63 20.74
N ASN A 255 21.43 -16.91 20.83
CA ASN A 255 20.42 -17.05 21.87
C ASN A 255 19.10 -17.68 21.35
N ASN A 256 19.11 -18.36 20.21
CA ASN A 256 17.93 -18.93 19.55
C ASN A 256 16.75 -17.95 19.37
N LYS A 257 17.05 -16.66 19.20
CA LYS A 257 16.06 -15.61 18.97
C LYS A 257 16.03 -15.23 17.50
N GLN A 258 14.91 -15.50 16.87
CA GLN A 258 14.64 -15.09 15.50
C GLN A 258 14.60 -13.56 15.35
N ASP A 259 14.67 -13.10 14.12
CA ASP A 259 14.42 -11.70 13.77
C ASP A 259 13.00 -11.28 14.15
N CYS A 260 12.83 -9.98 14.41
CA CYS A 260 11.55 -9.43 14.81
C CYS A 260 11.29 -8.07 14.14
N GLU A 261 10.03 -7.69 14.15
CA GLU A 261 9.56 -6.46 13.51
C GLU A 261 10.27 -5.19 14.01
N THR A 262 10.55 -5.12 15.32
CA THR A 262 11.29 -3.97 15.89
C THR A 262 12.72 -3.89 15.38
N LYS A 263 13.45 -5.01 15.28
CA LYS A 263 14.79 -5.04 14.69
C LYS A 263 14.77 -4.69 13.21
N ALA A 264 13.80 -5.23 12.47
CA ALA A 264 13.56 -4.90 11.07
C ALA A 264 13.27 -3.41 10.88
N PHE A 265 12.51 -2.79 11.78
CA PHE A 265 12.26 -1.36 11.75
C PHE A 265 13.55 -0.54 11.84
N TYR A 266 14.47 -0.90 12.72
CA TYR A 266 15.75 -0.16 12.85
C TYR A 266 16.58 -0.23 11.58
N ARG A 267 16.62 -1.39 10.92
CA ARG A 267 17.30 -1.55 9.63
C ARG A 267 16.61 -0.74 8.53
N LEU A 268 15.29 -0.85 8.45
CA LEU A 268 14.45 -0.11 7.49
C LEU A 268 14.62 1.42 7.66
N ALA A 269 14.58 1.92 8.90
CA ALA A 269 14.77 3.34 9.20
C ALA A 269 16.17 3.84 8.80
N SER A 270 17.22 3.05 9.05
CA SER A 270 18.57 3.36 8.61
C SER A 270 18.68 3.42 7.07
N ARG A 271 18.13 2.42 6.37
CA ARG A 271 18.09 2.38 4.90
C ARG A 271 17.29 3.56 4.33
N LEU A 272 16.16 3.89 4.95
CA LEU A 272 15.31 5.01 4.56
C LEU A 272 16.07 6.34 4.68
N LYS A 273 16.77 6.56 5.80
CA LYS A 273 17.60 7.75 6.00
C LYS A 273 18.75 7.84 5.00
N LYS A 274 19.45 6.75 4.76
CA LYS A 274 20.52 6.66 3.77
C LYS A 274 20.02 6.96 2.35
N THR A 275 18.85 6.46 2.01
CA THR A 275 18.25 6.63 0.68
C THR A 275 17.72 8.04 0.44
N PHE A 276 17.14 8.66 1.47
CA PHE A 276 16.50 9.97 1.42
C PHE A 276 17.04 10.91 2.52
N PRO A 277 18.32 11.30 2.50
CA PRO A 277 18.97 11.99 3.62
C PRO A 277 18.35 13.34 3.97
N GLY A 278 17.84 14.07 2.98
CA GLY A 278 17.23 15.40 3.14
C GLY A 278 15.70 15.43 3.10
N LEU A 279 15.03 14.28 2.98
CA LEU A 279 13.58 14.24 2.86
C LEU A 279 12.92 14.53 4.21
N LYS A 280 11.97 15.48 4.23
CA LYS A 280 11.12 15.73 5.38
C LYS A 280 10.08 14.62 5.46
N ILE A 281 10.14 13.79 6.47
CA ILE A 281 9.27 12.62 6.65
C ILE A 281 8.36 12.84 7.84
N MET A 282 7.09 12.45 7.71
CA MET A 282 6.17 12.20 8.81
C MET A 282 5.93 10.70 8.88
N LEU A 283 6.47 10.07 9.93
CA LEU A 283 6.31 8.63 10.18
C LEU A 283 4.93 8.35 10.77
N LEU A 284 4.22 7.39 10.18
CA LEU A 284 2.87 6.97 10.59
C LEU A 284 2.91 5.49 10.92
N VAL A 285 2.88 5.14 12.21
CA VAL A 285 3.03 3.76 12.69
C VAL A 285 2.01 3.43 13.77
N ASP A 286 1.83 2.15 14.03
CA ASP A 286 0.92 1.66 15.04
C ASP A 286 1.50 1.70 16.47
N GLY A 287 0.75 1.16 17.44
CA GLY A 287 1.11 1.18 18.85
C GLY A 287 2.32 0.32 19.20
N LEU A 288 2.73 -0.63 18.37
CA LEU A 288 3.95 -1.41 18.57
C LEU A 288 5.20 -0.51 18.60
N TYR A 289 5.16 0.57 17.83
CA TYR A 289 6.25 1.53 17.68
C TYR A 289 6.19 2.70 18.68
N ALA A 290 5.20 2.73 19.58
CA ALA A 290 5.13 3.73 20.66
C ALA A 290 6.17 3.43 21.74
N THR A 291 7.44 3.62 21.41
CA THR A 291 8.58 3.33 22.30
C THR A 291 9.64 4.42 22.24
N GLY A 292 10.40 4.60 23.33
CA GLY A 292 11.47 5.59 23.39
C GLY A 292 12.53 5.46 22.28
N PRO A 293 13.06 4.25 21.98
CA PRO A 293 14.02 4.08 20.90
C PRO A 293 13.50 4.50 19.53
N VAL A 294 12.23 4.23 19.20
CA VAL A 294 11.63 4.62 17.91
C VAL A 294 11.50 6.14 17.82
N THR A 295 10.96 6.79 18.84
CA THR A 295 10.83 8.25 18.87
C THR A 295 12.20 8.94 18.86
N GLU A 296 13.22 8.35 19.48
CA GLU A 296 14.62 8.83 19.43
C GLU A 296 15.22 8.74 18.02
N ILE A 297 14.96 7.67 17.27
CA ILE A 297 15.36 7.56 15.85
C ILE A 297 14.72 8.67 15.02
N CYS A 298 13.43 8.93 15.24
CA CYS A 298 12.75 10.03 14.55
C CYS A 298 13.40 11.37 14.87
N ARG A 299 13.72 11.65 16.13
CA ARG A 299 14.38 12.87 16.57
C ARG A 299 15.77 13.03 15.94
N LYS A 300 16.61 11.99 16.01
CA LYS A 300 17.97 11.99 15.38
C LYS A 300 17.92 12.24 13.88
N ASN A 301 16.92 11.69 13.21
CA ASN A 301 16.74 11.85 11.76
C ASN A 301 16.02 13.13 11.35
N LYS A 302 15.53 13.92 12.32
CA LYS A 302 14.69 15.11 12.11
C LYS A 302 13.38 14.77 11.40
N TRP A 303 12.82 13.59 11.67
CA TRP A 303 11.53 13.14 11.18
C TRP A 303 10.44 13.56 12.14
N GLN A 304 9.30 13.95 11.60
CA GLN A 304 8.07 14.05 12.37
C GLN A 304 7.43 12.68 12.52
N PHE A 305 6.54 12.55 13.48
CA PHE A 305 5.73 11.34 13.63
C PHE A 305 4.32 11.64 14.15
N MET A 306 3.42 10.72 13.82
CA MET A 306 2.15 10.47 14.48
C MET A 306 2.07 8.97 14.74
N ILE A 307 2.19 8.55 15.99
CA ILE A 307 2.22 7.14 16.41
C ILE A 307 0.94 6.85 17.18
N VAL A 308 0.25 5.75 16.86
CA VAL A 308 -0.90 5.31 17.66
C VAL A 308 -0.44 5.02 19.09
N LEU A 309 -1.13 5.58 20.08
CA LEU A 309 -0.87 5.28 21.49
C LEU A 309 -2.00 4.40 22.01
N GLN A 310 -1.69 3.13 22.25
CA GLN A 310 -2.64 2.19 22.84
C GLN A 310 -2.63 2.32 24.38
N ASP A 311 -3.75 1.99 24.99
CA ASP A 311 -3.82 1.90 26.46
C ASP A 311 -2.77 0.89 26.96
N GLY A 312 -1.90 1.31 27.86
CA GLY A 312 -0.80 0.49 28.39
C GLY A 312 0.55 0.61 27.66
N SER A 313 0.63 1.23 26.47
CA SER A 313 1.88 1.32 25.72
C SER A 313 2.92 2.25 26.37
N LEU A 314 2.55 3.37 26.92
CA LEU A 314 3.42 4.30 27.67
C LEU A 314 2.68 4.79 28.91
N PRO A 315 2.61 4.00 29.99
CA PRO A 315 1.77 4.29 31.15
C PRO A 315 2.05 5.67 31.80
N SER A 316 3.31 6.06 31.92
CA SER A 316 3.70 7.38 32.47
C SER A 316 3.19 8.53 31.61
N VAL A 317 3.37 8.44 30.28
CA VAL A 317 2.89 9.45 29.33
C VAL A 317 1.37 9.55 29.35
N MET A 318 0.67 8.41 29.41
CA MET A 318 -0.79 8.39 29.45
C MET A 318 -1.34 8.94 30.77
N SER A 319 -0.69 8.64 31.90
CA SER A 319 -1.05 9.18 33.21
C SER A 319 -0.90 10.70 33.24
N GLU A 320 0.23 11.22 32.77
CA GLU A 320 0.49 12.67 32.70
C GLU A 320 -0.48 13.36 31.72
N PHE A 321 -0.73 12.76 30.53
CA PHE A 321 -1.75 13.25 29.60
C PHE A 321 -3.12 13.41 30.27
N ASN A 322 -3.58 12.41 31.00
CA ASN A 322 -4.88 12.45 31.68
C ASN A 322 -4.93 13.54 32.76
N SER A 323 -3.83 13.70 33.53
CA SER A 323 -3.71 14.74 34.56
C SER A 323 -3.73 16.15 33.95
N LEU A 324 -2.94 16.37 32.89
CA LEU A 324 -2.89 17.66 32.20
C LEU A 324 -4.21 18.02 31.51
N CYS A 325 -4.91 17.06 30.91
CA CYS A 325 -6.25 17.28 30.35
C CYS A 325 -7.30 17.68 31.39
N GLY A 326 -7.11 17.32 32.67
CA GLY A 326 -7.94 17.77 33.79
C GLY A 326 -7.71 19.24 34.14
N ILE A 327 -6.47 19.70 34.02
CA ILE A 327 -6.03 21.05 34.37
C ILE A 327 -6.22 22.01 33.16
N GLU A 328 -5.73 21.61 32.00
CA GLU A 328 -5.71 22.43 30.79
C GLU A 328 -7.01 22.28 29.97
N ARG A 329 -8.15 22.66 30.57
CA ARG A 329 -9.47 22.55 29.92
C ARG A 329 -9.59 23.31 28.60
N LYS A 330 -8.72 24.27 28.33
CA LYS A 330 -8.66 25.05 27.07
C LYS A 330 -8.17 24.20 25.89
N ASN A 331 -7.41 23.12 26.15
CA ASN A 331 -6.90 22.20 25.11
C ASN A 331 -7.99 21.22 24.67
N CYS A 332 -9.11 21.78 24.22
CA CYS A 332 -10.25 21.05 23.69
C CYS A 332 -10.78 21.73 22.43
N TYR A 333 -11.09 20.93 21.40
CA TYR A 333 -11.62 21.44 20.14
C TYR A 333 -12.61 20.45 19.53
N THR A 334 -13.73 20.97 19.03
CA THR A 334 -14.78 20.17 18.39
C THR A 334 -14.87 20.52 16.91
N GLN A 335 -14.93 19.51 16.05
CA GLN A 335 -15.16 19.69 14.62
C GLN A 335 -15.96 18.54 14.02
N LYS A 336 -16.47 18.77 12.82
CA LYS A 336 -17.11 17.73 11.99
C LYS A 336 -16.09 17.19 10.99
N HIS A 337 -16.07 15.87 10.81
CA HIS A 337 -15.26 15.20 9.80
C HIS A 337 -16.06 14.08 9.13
N GLY A 338 -16.44 14.28 7.87
CA GLY A 338 -17.40 13.43 7.20
C GLY A 338 -18.77 13.45 7.91
N ASN A 339 -19.29 12.31 8.32
CA ASN A 339 -20.49 12.20 9.15
C ASN A 339 -20.21 12.10 10.66
N ARG A 340 -18.95 12.33 11.09
CA ARG A 340 -18.51 12.18 12.48
C ARG A 340 -18.40 13.53 13.17
N ASN A 341 -18.91 13.60 14.38
CA ASN A 341 -18.62 14.69 15.32
C ASN A 341 -17.37 14.27 16.12
N GLN A 342 -16.31 15.06 16.02
CA GLN A 342 -15.02 14.82 16.66
C GLN A 342 -14.82 15.80 17.81
N VAL A 343 -14.39 15.28 18.97
CA VAL A 343 -13.93 16.06 20.11
C VAL A 343 -12.47 15.71 20.35
N PHE A 344 -11.59 16.68 20.16
CA PHE A 344 -10.17 16.55 20.43
C PHE A 344 -9.83 17.09 21.81
N ARG A 345 -8.95 16.39 22.52
CA ARG A 345 -8.24 16.88 23.72
C ARG A 345 -6.76 16.60 23.51
N TRP A 346 -5.91 17.52 23.94
CA TRP A 346 -4.47 17.32 23.82
C TRP A 346 -3.72 17.89 25.03
N ALA A 347 -2.54 17.32 25.27
CA ALA A 347 -1.55 17.86 26.18
C ALA A 347 -0.21 17.95 25.45
N ASN A 348 0.50 19.03 25.67
CA ASN A 348 1.82 19.26 25.10
C ASN A 348 2.88 19.14 26.20
N ASP A 349 4.13 19.02 25.75
CA ASP A 349 5.33 19.12 26.57
C ASP A 349 5.42 18.07 27.70
N ILE A 350 4.93 16.86 27.45
CA ILE A 350 5.03 15.73 28.37
C ILE A 350 6.48 15.22 28.42
N ASP A 351 7.13 15.27 29.58
CA ASP A 351 8.49 14.71 29.77
C ASP A 351 8.42 13.19 29.83
N TYR A 352 9.04 12.55 28.87
CA TYR A 352 9.11 11.09 28.80
C TYR A 352 10.54 10.60 29.03
N ARG A 353 10.74 9.79 30.05
CA ARG A 353 12.02 9.18 30.41
C ARG A 353 12.03 7.70 30.05
N PHE A 354 13.12 7.21 29.45
CA PHE A 354 13.28 5.81 29.06
C PHE A 354 14.73 5.35 29.14
N GLY A 355 14.95 4.04 28.98
CA GLY A 355 16.27 3.41 29.14
C GLY A 355 16.60 3.13 30.59
N SER A 356 17.79 2.52 30.85
CA SER A 356 18.24 2.18 32.18
C SER A 356 18.30 3.44 33.06
N ASN A 357 17.57 3.43 34.17
CA ASN A 357 17.48 4.53 35.14
C ASN A 357 17.00 5.87 34.54
N GLY A 358 16.19 5.85 33.46
CA GLY A 358 15.64 7.06 32.87
C GLY A 358 16.68 8.01 32.26
N LYS A 359 17.82 7.48 31.79
CA LYS A 359 18.95 8.30 31.27
C LYS A 359 18.57 9.09 30.02
N ASN A 360 17.62 8.58 29.22
CA ASN A 360 17.18 9.25 28.00
C ASN A 360 15.87 9.97 28.27
N GLY A 361 15.80 11.25 27.90
CA GLY A 361 14.61 12.08 28.04
C GLY A 361 14.21 12.68 26.71
N GLN A 362 12.91 12.87 26.50
CA GLN A 362 12.37 13.58 25.37
C GLN A 362 10.99 14.14 25.66
N ILE A 363 10.66 15.22 24.98
CA ILE A 363 9.34 15.84 25.07
C ILE A 363 8.42 15.19 24.03
N LEU A 364 7.24 14.78 24.49
CA LEU A 364 6.17 14.23 23.66
C LEU A 364 4.90 15.07 23.79
N HIS A 365 4.05 14.96 22.78
CA HIS A 365 2.73 15.59 22.76
C HIS A 365 1.71 14.52 22.49
N VAL A 366 0.56 14.57 23.16
CA VAL A 366 -0.49 13.56 23.04
C VAL A 366 -1.80 14.21 22.65
N VAL A 367 -2.53 13.57 21.76
CA VAL A 367 -3.89 13.97 21.38
C VAL A 367 -4.84 12.78 21.42
N GLU A 368 -5.98 12.98 22.07
CA GLU A 368 -7.13 12.09 22.03
C GLU A 368 -8.20 12.67 21.11
N CYS A 369 -8.79 11.83 20.26
CA CYS A 369 -9.95 12.15 19.45
C CYS A 369 -11.08 11.19 19.80
N LYS A 370 -12.17 11.69 20.34
CA LYS A 370 -13.42 10.96 20.52
C LYS A 370 -14.38 11.31 19.41
N GLU A 371 -14.95 10.31 18.79
CA GLU A 371 -15.89 10.47 17.67
C GLU A 371 -17.24 9.86 17.99
N LYS A 372 -18.28 10.50 17.48
CA LYS A 372 -19.63 10.00 17.51
C LYS A 372 -20.28 10.15 16.15
N TRP A 373 -21.01 9.14 15.72
CA TRP A 373 -21.78 9.15 14.47
C TRP A 373 -23.00 8.24 14.58
N GLN A 374 -23.90 8.36 13.63
CA GLN A 374 -25.07 7.51 13.54
C GLN A 374 -24.89 6.42 12.50
N GLU A 375 -25.36 5.21 12.80
CA GLU A 375 -25.44 4.09 11.87
C GLU A 375 -26.82 3.44 11.96
N ILE A 376 -27.18 2.67 10.92
CA ILE A 376 -28.40 1.84 10.97
C ILE A 376 -27.98 0.43 11.41
N ASP A 377 -28.57 -0.05 12.49
CA ASP A 377 -28.40 -1.44 12.91
C ASP A 377 -29.04 -2.39 11.89
N VAL A 378 -28.26 -3.38 11.46
CA VAL A 378 -28.67 -4.35 10.42
C VAL A 378 -29.82 -5.24 10.88
N GLN A 379 -29.91 -5.52 12.19
CA GLN A 379 -30.89 -6.47 12.71
C GLN A 379 -32.31 -5.86 12.86
N ASN A 380 -32.35 -4.67 13.44
CA ASN A 380 -33.63 -4.01 13.77
C ASN A 380 -33.98 -2.80 12.90
N CYS A 381 -33.08 -2.45 11.96
CA CYS A 381 -33.21 -1.29 11.07
C CYS A 381 -33.37 0.05 11.79
N LYS A 382 -32.98 0.14 13.05
CA LYS A 382 -33.04 1.36 13.86
C LYS A 382 -31.74 2.13 13.81
N GLN A 383 -31.83 3.43 14.00
CA GLN A 383 -30.67 4.30 14.13
C GLN A 383 -29.99 4.08 15.49
N ILE A 384 -28.72 3.87 15.48
CA ILE A 384 -27.87 3.69 16.67
C ILE A 384 -26.69 4.66 16.66
N GLU A 385 -26.33 5.18 17.83
CA GLU A 385 -25.11 5.98 17.99
C GLU A 385 -23.89 5.04 18.10
N LYS A 386 -22.91 5.30 17.28
CA LYS A 386 -21.59 4.67 17.36
C LYS A 386 -20.58 5.67 17.88
N ASN A 387 -19.56 5.16 18.55
CA ASN A 387 -18.45 5.97 19.03
C ASN A 387 -17.10 5.28 18.74
N SER A 388 -16.05 6.06 18.70
CA SER A 388 -14.67 5.57 18.69
C SER A 388 -13.74 6.53 19.44
N ARG A 389 -12.64 6.00 19.91
CA ARG A 389 -11.58 6.73 20.59
C ARG A 389 -10.25 6.42 19.89
N HIS A 390 -9.51 7.46 19.58
CA HIS A 390 -8.17 7.36 18.99
C HIS A 390 -7.24 8.22 19.82
N VAL A 391 -6.06 7.70 20.14
CA VAL A 391 -5.00 8.45 20.82
C VAL A 391 -3.72 8.34 20.01
N TRP A 392 -3.01 9.46 19.86
CA TRP A 392 -1.75 9.50 19.13
C TRP A 392 -0.69 10.31 19.87
N LEU A 393 0.56 9.84 19.73
CA LEU A 393 1.76 10.62 20.02
C LEU A 393 2.08 11.53 18.84
N SER A 394 2.40 12.76 19.09
CA SER A 394 2.86 13.74 18.11
C SER A 394 4.27 14.20 18.43
N SER A 395 5.09 14.37 17.39
CA SER A 395 6.44 14.95 17.50
C SER A 395 6.48 16.47 17.59
N LYS A 396 5.33 17.11 17.36
CA LYS A 396 5.19 18.58 17.42
C LYS A 396 4.05 18.96 18.34
N PRO A 397 4.12 20.13 18.97
CA PRO A 397 3.02 20.68 19.76
C PRO A 397 1.72 20.72 18.96
N LEU A 398 0.64 20.45 19.65
CA LEU A 398 -0.72 20.39 19.11
C LEU A 398 -1.46 21.68 19.47
N ILE A 399 -2.11 22.24 18.47
CA ILE A 399 -2.98 23.41 18.58
C ILE A 399 -4.21 23.17 17.72
N TRP A 400 -5.32 23.84 18.00
CA TRP A 400 -6.58 23.65 17.26
C TRP A 400 -6.42 23.76 15.73
N ARG A 401 -5.48 24.62 15.26
CA ARG A 401 -5.22 24.83 13.81
C ARG A 401 -4.57 23.63 13.10
N ASN A 402 -3.76 22.83 13.82
CA ASN A 402 -3.03 21.72 13.20
C ASN A 402 -3.64 20.33 13.45
N LEU A 403 -4.69 20.23 14.30
CA LEU A 403 -5.32 18.96 14.62
C LEU A 403 -5.88 18.25 13.40
N HIS A 404 -6.59 18.97 12.54
CA HIS A 404 -7.15 18.39 11.33
C HIS A 404 -6.06 17.78 10.43
N GLU A 405 -5.02 18.56 10.14
CA GLU A 405 -3.92 18.15 9.29
C GLU A 405 -3.16 16.95 9.88
N ARG A 406 -2.77 17.03 11.16
CA ARG A 406 -1.95 15.98 11.79
C ARG A 406 -2.74 14.73 12.12
N CYS A 407 -3.98 14.86 12.60
CA CYS A 407 -4.79 13.71 13.01
C CYS A 407 -5.58 13.11 11.84
N ASN A 408 -6.39 13.94 11.14
CA ASN A 408 -7.29 13.43 10.10
C ASN A 408 -6.58 13.15 8.78
N LEU A 409 -5.68 14.04 8.34
CA LEU A 409 -4.94 13.84 7.10
C LEU A 409 -3.65 13.02 7.32
N GLY A 410 -3.01 13.16 8.49
CA GLY A 410 -1.78 12.45 8.87
C GLY A 410 -2.04 11.10 9.50
N ALA A 411 -2.31 11.07 10.80
CA ALA A 411 -2.37 9.82 11.59
C ALA A 411 -3.36 8.78 11.02
N ARG A 412 -4.51 9.21 10.50
CA ARG A 412 -5.49 8.31 9.86
C ARG A 412 -5.02 7.73 8.55
N SER A 413 -4.14 8.43 7.82
CA SER A 413 -3.56 7.91 6.57
C SER A 413 -2.64 6.70 6.79
N ARG A 414 -2.28 6.36 8.04
CA ARG A 414 -1.63 5.08 8.36
C ARG A 414 -2.40 3.89 7.80
N TRP A 415 -3.72 3.89 7.92
CA TRP A 415 -4.58 2.81 7.39
C TRP A 415 -4.47 2.60 5.87
N CYS A 416 -3.95 3.60 5.13
CA CYS A 416 -3.73 3.45 3.70
C CYS A 416 -2.71 2.35 3.38
N ILE A 417 -1.73 2.06 4.27
CA ILE A 417 -0.77 0.97 4.04
C ILE A 417 -1.46 -0.39 4.08
N GLU A 418 -2.37 -0.61 5.02
CA GLU A 418 -3.15 -1.85 5.12
C GLU A 418 -3.98 -2.05 3.85
N THR A 419 -4.65 -0.99 3.36
CA THR A 419 -5.36 -1.03 2.08
C THR A 419 -4.42 -1.34 0.91
N GLY A 420 -3.21 -0.75 0.88
CA GLY A 420 -2.19 -1.03 -0.12
C GLY A 420 -1.74 -2.50 -0.11
N ILE A 421 -1.46 -3.04 1.05
CA ILE A 421 -1.11 -4.45 1.26
C ILE A 421 -2.26 -5.38 0.86
N LEU A 422 -3.50 -5.06 1.22
CA LEU A 422 -4.67 -5.84 0.80
C LEU A 422 -4.85 -5.84 -0.72
N VAL A 423 -4.56 -4.72 -1.39
CA VAL A 423 -4.55 -4.67 -2.86
C VAL A 423 -3.48 -5.63 -3.42
N GLU A 424 -2.28 -5.66 -2.87
CA GLU A 424 -1.22 -6.56 -3.31
C GLU A 424 -1.57 -8.03 -3.03
N LYS A 425 -2.22 -8.35 -1.93
CA LYS A 425 -2.65 -9.71 -1.57
C LYS A 425 -3.80 -10.21 -2.43
N HIS A 426 -4.84 -9.41 -2.60
CA HIS A 426 -6.15 -9.87 -3.10
C HIS A 426 -6.56 -9.27 -4.46
N HIS A 427 -5.84 -8.26 -4.96
CA HIS A 427 -6.21 -7.55 -6.19
C HIS A 427 -5.25 -7.82 -7.36
N GLY A 428 -4.78 -9.08 -7.48
CA GLY A 428 -4.11 -9.58 -8.68
C GLY A 428 -2.58 -9.58 -8.66
N TYR A 429 -1.93 -9.07 -7.61
CA TYR A 429 -0.46 -9.11 -7.51
C TYR A 429 0.08 -10.40 -6.90
N GLN A 430 -0.82 -11.23 -6.34
CA GLN A 430 -0.47 -12.52 -5.76
C GLN A 430 0.65 -12.42 -4.70
N TYR A 431 0.56 -11.43 -3.81
CA TYR A 431 1.56 -11.15 -2.79
C TYR A 431 1.92 -12.39 -1.95
N GLU A 432 0.92 -13.22 -1.63
CA GLU A 432 1.05 -14.43 -0.82
C GLU A 432 1.41 -15.69 -1.65
N HIS A 433 1.58 -15.55 -2.98
CA HIS A 433 1.99 -16.65 -3.84
C HIS A 433 3.50 -16.89 -3.75
N CYS A 434 3.89 -18.14 -3.59
CA CYS A 434 5.28 -18.53 -3.64
C CYS A 434 5.74 -18.66 -5.12
N PHE A 435 6.31 -17.59 -5.66
CA PHE A 435 6.87 -17.61 -7.01
C PHE A 435 8.16 -18.42 -7.12
N SER A 436 8.90 -18.56 -6.03
CA SER A 436 10.12 -19.36 -5.94
C SER A 436 10.40 -19.81 -4.51
N TYR A 437 10.96 -21.01 -4.35
CA TYR A 437 11.52 -21.51 -3.09
C TYR A 437 13.02 -21.16 -2.92
N ASN A 438 13.64 -20.50 -3.86
CA ASN A 438 14.94 -19.86 -3.66
C ASN A 438 14.72 -18.47 -3.04
N TRP A 439 15.37 -18.19 -1.91
CA TRP A 439 15.18 -16.95 -1.14
C TRP A 439 15.44 -15.69 -1.97
N ASN A 440 16.57 -15.68 -2.69
CA ASN A 440 16.95 -14.54 -3.52
C ASN A 440 15.94 -14.30 -4.66
N ALA A 441 15.53 -15.36 -5.37
CA ALA A 441 14.53 -15.23 -6.42
C ALA A 441 13.14 -14.83 -5.87
N MET A 442 12.76 -15.29 -4.69
CA MET A 442 11.55 -14.86 -3.99
C MET A 442 11.59 -13.36 -3.70
N LYS A 443 12.71 -12.84 -3.16
CA LYS A 443 12.95 -11.40 -2.95
C LYS A 443 12.88 -10.63 -4.27
N GLY A 444 13.52 -11.13 -5.32
CA GLY A 444 13.51 -10.52 -6.65
C GLY A 444 12.10 -10.40 -7.23
N CYS A 445 11.30 -11.46 -7.14
CA CYS A 445 9.89 -11.43 -7.55
C CYS A 445 9.09 -10.40 -6.72
N HIS A 446 9.34 -10.32 -5.42
CA HIS A 446 8.70 -9.33 -4.55
C HIS A 446 9.01 -7.89 -5.00
N TYR A 447 10.27 -7.57 -5.26
CA TYR A 447 10.65 -6.23 -5.72
C TYR A 447 10.10 -5.89 -7.12
N LEU A 448 10.07 -6.86 -8.05
CA LEU A 448 9.41 -6.68 -9.35
C LEU A 448 7.92 -6.41 -9.23
N MET A 449 7.24 -7.11 -8.30
CA MET A 449 5.83 -6.90 -8.00
C MET A 449 5.59 -5.48 -7.44
N ARG A 450 6.39 -5.03 -6.47
CA ARG A 450 6.30 -3.68 -5.88
C ARG A 450 6.51 -2.59 -6.95
N LEU A 451 7.48 -2.79 -7.83
CA LEU A 451 7.74 -1.90 -8.96
C LEU A 451 6.58 -1.85 -9.95
N ALA A 452 5.99 -2.99 -10.28
CA ALA A 452 4.81 -3.08 -11.14
C ALA A 452 3.58 -2.41 -10.49
N HIS A 453 3.41 -2.57 -9.18
CA HIS A 453 2.36 -1.89 -8.43
C HIS A 453 2.51 -0.37 -8.51
N LEU A 454 3.72 0.17 -8.41
CA LEU A 454 3.98 1.60 -8.66
C LEU A 454 3.43 2.04 -10.02
N PHE A 455 3.72 1.32 -11.11
CA PHE A 455 3.21 1.67 -12.45
C PHE A 455 1.69 1.62 -12.53
N ASN A 456 1.05 0.67 -11.86
CA ASN A 456 -0.39 0.55 -11.81
C ASN A 456 -1.04 1.67 -10.98
N ILE A 457 -0.42 2.09 -9.87
CA ILE A 457 -0.86 3.24 -9.08
C ILE A 457 -0.77 4.53 -9.90
N LEU A 458 0.35 4.77 -10.59
CA LEU A 458 0.50 5.95 -11.43
C LEU A 458 -0.56 6.00 -12.55
N ALA A 459 -0.93 4.85 -13.12
CA ALA A 459 -2.02 4.75 -14.08
C ALA A 459 -3.39 5.00 -13.43
N ARG A 460 -3.65 4.38 -12.27
CA ARG A 460 -4.90 4.56 -11.51
C ARG A 460 -5.19 6.03 -11.20
N TYR A 461 -4.15 6.76 -10.80
CA TYR A 461 -4.26 8.18 -10.43
C TYR A 461 -3.95 9.14 -11.57
N SER A 462 -3.73 8.65 -12.81
CA SER A 462 -3.62 9.53 -13.98
C SER A 462 -4.97 10.18 -14.27
N GLU A 463 -4.96 11.51 -14.42
CA GLU A 463 -6.15 12.30 -14.78
C GLU A 463 -6.87 11.73 -16.02
N ARG A 464 -6.10 11.27 -17.02
CA ARG A 464 -6.65 10.72 -18.27
C ARG A 464 -7.35 9.37 -18.14
N LEU A 465 -6.99 8.59 -17.12
CA LEU A 465 -7.60 7.28 -16.86
C LEU A 465 -8.70 7.31 -15.79
N ALA A 466 -8.91 8.46 -15.16
CA ALA A 466 -9.83 8.63 -14.02
C ALA A 466 -11.26 8.15 -14.32
N LYS A 467 -11.78 8.45 -15.54
CA LYS A 467 -13.12 8.02 -15.95
C LYS A 467 -13.22 6.50 -16.00
N ILE A 468 -12.27 5.83 -16.67
CA ILE A 468 -12.26 4.35 -16.74
C ILE A 468 -12.14 3.73 -15.36
N VAL A 469 -11.27 4.29 -14.48
CA VAL A 469 -11.14 3.81 -13.09
C VAL A 469 -12.44 3.96 -12.31
N LYS A 470 -13.14 5.08 -12.48
CA LYS A 470 -14.44 5.33 -11.83
C LYS A 470 -15.50 4.32 -12.28
N ASP A 471 -15.52 4.02 -13.57
CA ASP A 471 -16.55 3.15 -14.19
C ASP A 471 -16.27 1.66 -13.93
N THR A 472 -15.00 1.24 -13.97
CA THR A 472 -14.63 -0.19 -13.94
C THR A 472 -13.90 -0.62 -12.65
N GLY A 473 -13.46 0.33 -11.85
CA GLY A 473 -12.59 0.08 -10.69
C GLY A 473 -11.15 -0.25 -11.08
N VAL A 474 -10.29 -0.43 -10.08
CA VAL A 474 -8.84 -0.64 -10.28
C VAL A 474 -8.54 -1.93 -11.03
N ARG A 475 -9.19 -3.03 -10.62
CA ARG A 475 -9.05 -4.33 -11.31
C ARG A 475 -9.57 -4.27 -12.73
N GLY A 476 -10.70 -3.54 -12.92
CA GLY A 476 -11.29 -3.32 -14.24
C GLY A 476 -10.35 -2.60 -15.18
N LEU A 477 -9.65 -1.55 -14.72
CA LEU A 477 -8.65 -0.85 -15.54
C LEU A 477 -7.53 -1.80 -16.00
N VAL A 478 -6.94 -2.59 -15.11
CA VAL A 478 -5.84 -3.50 -15.51
C VAL A 478 -6.34 -4.55 -16.49
N ARG A 479 -7.52 -5.14 -16.21
CA ARG A 479 -8.16 -6.10 -17.10
C ARG A 479 -8.45 -5.48 -18.48
N PHE A 480 -9.04 -4.29 -18.52
CA PHE A 480 -9.35 -3.56 -19.73
C PHE A 480 -8.11 -3.34 -20.62
N ILE A 481 -6.99 -2.91 -20.03
CA ILE A 481 -5.72 -2.72 -20.74
C ILE A 481 -5.17 -4.06 -21.21
N ARG A 482 -5.17 -5.10 -20.37
CA ARG A 482 -4.69 -6.45 -20.73
C ARG A 482 -5.48 -7.05 -21.87
N GLU A 483 -6.82 -6.98 -21.82
CA GLU A 483 -7.70 -7.45 -22.88
C GLU A 483 -7.48 -6.69 -24.17
N THR A 484 -7.24 -5.39 -24.09
CA THR A 484 -6.94 -4.58 -25.29
C THR A 484 -5.64 -5.03 -25.96
N ILE A 485 -4.60 -5.29 -25.18
CA ILE A 485 -3.30 -5.74 -25.71
C ILE A 485 -3.37 -7.20 -26.16
N ALA A 486 -4.19 -8.04 -25.52
CA ALA A 486 -4.31 -9.46 -25.88
C ALA A 486 -5.11 -9.73 -27.14
N ASN A 487 -5.87 -8.76 -27.63
CA ASN A 487 -6.80 -8.90 -28.75
C ASN A 487 -6.55 -7.85 -29.85
N PRO A 488 -7.21 -7.93 -31.03
CA PRO A 488 -6.94 -7.05 -32.17
C PRO A 488 -7.58 -5.65 -32.06
N TRP A 489 -7.45 -5.01 -30.88
CA TRP A 489 -8.00 -3.68 -30.62
C TRP A 489 -7.04 -2.53 -30.97
N LEU A 490 -5.73 -2.84 -31.12
CA LEU A 490 -4.74 -1.78 -31.29
C LEU A 490 -4.68 -1.25 -32.71
N ASP A 491 -4.95 0.04 -32.88
CA ASP A 491 -4.62 0.81 -34.04
C ASP A 491 -3.17 1.32 -33.94
N TYR A 492 -2.26 0.69 -34.66
CA TYR A 492 -0.84 1.03 -34.64
C TYR A 492 -0.55 2.46 -35.17
N THR A 493 -1.31 2.96 -36.09
CA THR A 493 -1.13 4.31 -36.66
C THR A 493 -1.51 5.36 -35.63
N LEU A 494 -2.68 5.20 -35.03
CA LEU A 494 -3.14 6.05 -33.95
C LEU A 494 -2.19 6.00 -32.76
N LEU A 495 -1.76 4.80 -32.34
CA LEU A 495 -0.83 4.63 -31.20
C LEU A 495 0.52 5.28 -31.48
N LYS A 496 1.11 5.14 -32.66
CA LYS A 496 2.36 5.85 -33.02
C LYS A 496 2.21 7.35 -32.81
N LYS A 497 1.11 7.94 -33.29
CA LYS A 497 0.78 9.36 -33.13
C LYS A 497 0.65 9.76 -31.66
N LEU A 498 -0.11 8.98 -30.88
CA LEU A 498 -0.32 9.22 -29.45
C LEU A 498 0.98 9.10 -28.65
N LEU A 499 1.82 8.10 -28.93
CA LEU A 499 3.06 7.84 -28.20
C LEU A 499 4.17 8.86 -28.55
N ALA A 500 4.18 9.43 -29.76
CA ALA A 500 5.16 10.43 -30.18
C ALA A 500 4.93 11.83 -29.57
N GLY A 501 3.69 12.14 -29.13
CA GLY A 501 3.37 13.44 -28.58
C GLY A 501 4.00 13.72 -27.21
N PRO A 502 4.09 15.00 -26.79
CA PRO A 502 4.64 15.37 -25.50
C PRO A 502 3.84 14.73 -24.36
N PHE A 503 4.54 14.32 -23.30
CA PHE A 503 3.93 13.61 -22.17
C PHE A 503 4.26 14.28 -20.83
N GLN A 504 3.23 14.60 -20.09
CA GLN A 504 3.30 15.03 -18.71
C GLN A 504 2.31 14.24 -17.86
N LEU A 505 2.82 13.42 -16.94
CA LEU A 505 1.96 12.73 -15.97
C LEU A 505 1.33 13.76 -15.01
N ARG A 506 -0.01 13.80 -14.98
CA ARG A 506 -0.82 14.54 -14.01
C ARG A 506 -1.53 13.53 -13.12
N LEU A 507 -1.31 13.64 -11.82
CA LEU A 507 -1.95 12.78 -10.81
C LEU A 507 -3.15 13.52 -10.21
N LEU A 508 -4.20 12.78 -9.84
CA LEU A 508 -5.41 13.29 -9.17
C LEU A 508 -5.23 13.36 -7.66
#